data_c80de0e1e53ff2c74d34b0f48e7c1df3
#
_entry.id   c80de0e1e53ff2c74d34b0f48e7c1df3
#
_cell.length_a   1.000
_cell.length_b   1.000
_cell.length_c   1.000
_cell.angle_alpha   90.00
_cell.angle_beta   90.00
_cell.angle_gamma   90.00
#
_symmetry.space_group_name_H-M   'P 1'
#
loop_
_entity.id
_entity.type
_entity.pdbx_description
1 polymer ?
#
loop_
_entity_poly.entity_id
_entity_poly.type
_entity_poly.pdbx_seq_one_letter_code
_entity_poly.pdbx_strand_id
1 'polypeptide(L)'
;MPSVTPRIVLEESKKLGQQSASQTLKAIARAYPGKLFATLSLVALENALLLAYPLFAGFAVDSIIRGDAASALLYAGVVLGFWVVGAARRALDTRTFTRIYADLAVPVILNQRLERQSTSKAAARVVLARDFVDFFEKHVPIIATALVSIIGAAGMLLVIEPWDGVACLLALLLCVTVMPGFARRNQRLHERLNNRLEKEIGMVEAVGAHTLHRHYHLLSRLRIRLSDREAIAFLSIGILAALLFVVAITQLALSPAVKAGHIYAVMTYLWTFVSCLDEAPSMIDQLARLKDIGKRVNPGLGEAAD
;
A
#
# COMPACT_ATOMS: atom_id res chain seq x y z
N MET A 1 12.19 10.96 34.94
CA MET A 1 11.50 9.82 34.30
C MET A 1 10.62 9.20 35.39
N PRO A 2 9.28 9.20 35.29
CA PRO A 2 8.44 8.53 36.29
C PRO A 2 8.57 7.02 36.07
N SER A 3 8.93 6.32 37.13
CA SER A 3 8.99 4.86 37.22
C SER A 3 7.57 4.30 37.11
N VAL A 4 7.22 3.83 35.91
CA VAL A 4 5.97 3.09 35.67
C VAL A 4 6.09 1.77 36.43
N THR A 5 5.24 1.59 37.45
CA THR A 5 5.25 0.43 38.35
C THR A 5 5.02 -0.86 37.56
N PRO A 6 5.80 -1.94 37.77
CA PRO A 6 5.73 -3.20 37.00
C PRO A 6 4.34 -3.85 36.97
N ARG A 7 3.47 -3.56 37.92
CA ARG A 7 2.10 -4.11 38.00
C ARG A 7 1.16 -3.55 36.92
N ILE A 8 1.27 -2.26 36.57
CA ILE A 8 0.41 -1.62 35.55
C ILE A 8 0.78 -2.17 34.15
N VAL A 9 2.08 -2.36 33.89
CA VAL A 9 2.58 -2.95 32.66
C VAL A 9 2.13 -4.39 32.49
N LEU A 10 2.02 -5.17 33.58
CA LEU A 10 1.59 -6.57 33.55
C LEU A 10 0.08 -6.75 33.35
N GLU A 11 -0.76 -5.86 33.86
CA GLU A 11 -2.22 -5.90 33.65
C GLU A 11 -2.57 -5.45 32.20
N GLU A 12 -1.88 -4.45 31.69
CA GLU A 12 -2.04 -4.03 30.30
C GLU A 12 -1.53 -5.10 29.31
N SER A 13 -0.44 -5.81 29.63
CA SER A 13 0.10 -6.87 28.77
C SER A 13 -0.82 -8.10 28.68
N LYS A 14 -1.50 -8.46 29.78
CA LYS A 14 -2.54 -9.51 29.75
C LYS A 14 -3.73 -9.15 28.87
N LYS A 15 -4.13 -7.87 28.85
CA LYS A 15 -5.20 -7.37 27.97
C LYS A 15 -4.76 -7.32 26.51
N LEU A 16 -3.51 -6.98 26.23
CA LEU A 16 -2.95 -6.93 24.86
C LEU A 16 -2.84 -8.33 24.22
N GLY A 17 -2.58 -9.38 24.97
CA GLY A 17 -2.49 -10.77 24.47
C GLY A 17 -3.84 -11.37 24.06
N GLN A 18 -4.97 -10.78 24.45
CA GLN A 18 -6.33 -11.24 24.15
C GLN A 18 -7.12 -10.28 23.22
N GLN A 19 -6.53 -9.16 22.79
CA GLN A 19 -7.23 -8.13 22.02
C GLN A 19 -7.14 -8.37 20.51
N SER A 20 -8.25 -8.13 19.81
CA SER A 20 -8.30 -8.09 18.34
C SER A 20 -7.27 -7.07 17.79
N ALA A 21 -6.72 -7.34 16.59
CA ALA A 21 -5.79 -6.41 15.91
C ALA A 21 -6.33 -4.97 15.87
N SER A 22 -7.65 -4.80 15.71
CA SER A 22 -8.30 -3.49 15.75
C SER A 22 -8.31 -2.86 17.16
N GLN A 23 -8.38 -3.67 18.20
CA GLN A 23 -8.33 -3.19 19.60
C GLN A 23 -6.90 -2.79 19.99
N THR A 24 -5.90 -3.56 19.53
CA THR A 24 -4.49 -3.22 19.71
C THR A 24 -4.15 -1.90 19.00
N LEU A 25 -4.66 -1.71 17.77
CA LEU A 25 -4.54 -0.44 17.06
C LEU A 25 -5.18 0.74 17.80
N LYS A 26 -6.39 0.55 18.31
CA LYS A 26 -7.07 1.58 19.10
C LYS A 26 -6.31 1.90 20.41
N ALA A 27 -5.72 0.90 21.05
CA ALA A 27 -4.89 1.09 22.24
C ALA A 27 -3.62 1.90 21.91
N ILE A 28 -2.91 1.55 20.82
CA ILE A 28 -1.75 2.30 20.34
C ILE A 28 -2.14 3.74 19.97
N ALA A 29 -3.25 3.92 19.28
CA ALA A 29 -3.73 5.24 18.89
C ALA A 29 -4.07 6.11 20.12
N ARG A 30 -4.59 5.52 21.19
CA ARG A 30 -4.85 6.21 22.46
C ARG A 30 -3.58 6.48 23.26
N ALA A 31 -2.59 5.60 23.18
CA ALA A 31 -1.32 5.76 23.91
C ALA A 31 -0.41 6.83 23.28
N TYR A 32 -0.45 6.99 21.95
CA TYR A 32 0.44 7.88 21.20
C TYR A 32 -0.29 8.86 20.28
N PRO A 33 -1.36 9.56 20.70
CA PRO A 33 -2.23 10.33 19.80
C PRO A 33 -1.46 11.45 19.09
N GLY A 34 -0.61 12.20 19.76
CA GLY A 34 0.14 13.32 19.17
C GLY A 34 1.17 12.87 18.14
N LYS A 35 1.85 11.75 18.37
CA LYS A 35 2.84 11.22 17.42
C LYS A 35 2.17 10.68 16.16
N LEU A 36 1.09 9.92 16.31
CA LEU A 36 0.32 9.41 15.17
C LEU A 36 -0.34 10.53 14.40
N PHE A 37 -0.88 11.55 15.08
CA PHE A 37 -1.42 12.73 14.41
C PHE A 37 -0.36 13.47 13.59
N ALA A 38 0.85 13.67 14.15
CA ALA A 38 1.95 14.30 13.42
C ALA A 38 2.38 13.49 12.18
N THR A 39 2.49 12.14 12.31
CA THR A 39 2.78 11.25 11.18
C THR A 39 1.70 11.34 10.10
N LEU A 40 0.42 11.21 10.49
CA LEU A 40 -0.70 11.27 9.55
C LEU A 40 -0.82 12.65 8.88
N SER A 41 -0.54 13.73 9.60
CA SER A 41 -0.53 15.08 9.03
C SER A 41 0.57 15.26 7.99
N LEU A 42 1.76 14.70 8.23
CA LEU A 42 2.84 14.72 7.24
C LEU A 42 2.52 13.84 6.01
N VAL A 43 1.88 12.69 6.21
CA VAL A 43 1.37 11.86 5.10
C VAL A 43 0.34 12.64 4.27
N ALA A 44 -0.61 13.32 4.93
CA ALA A 44 -1.61 14.12 4.25
C ALA A 44 -0.98 15.30 3.48
N LEU A 45 -0.02 15.99 4.08
CA LEU A 45 0.70 17.09 3.45
C LEU A 45 1.55 16.63 2.25
N GLU A 46 2.28 15.51 2.39
CA GLU A 46 3.06 14.91 1.29
C GLU A 46 2.14 14.55 0.10
N ASN A 47 0.97 13.95 0.39
CA ASN A 47 0.00 13.61 -0.64
C ASN A 47 -0.66 14.85 -1.28
N ALA A 48 -0.91 15.91 -0.51
CA ALA A 48 -1.42 17.17 -1.06
C ALA A 48 -0.42 17.82 -2.01
N LEU A 49 0.87 17.83 -1.64
CA LEU A 49 1.94 18.31 -2.50
C LEU A 49 2.10 17.45 -3.76
N LEU A 50 2.01 16.13 -3.62
CA LEU A 50 2.05 15.20 -4.76
C LEU A 50 0.91 15.47 -5.73
N LEU A 51 -0.29 15.71 -5.21
CA LEU A 51 -1.46 16.03 -6.03
C LEU A 51 -1.36 17.41 -6.69
N ALA A 52 -0.76 18.38 -6.03
CA ALA A 52 -0.52 19.72 -6.57
C ALA A 52 0.59 19.77 -7.64
N TYR A 53 1.49 18.77 -7.63
CA TYR A 53 2.68 18.74 -8.47
C TYR A 53 2.39 18.92 -9.98
N PRO A 54 1.45 18.21 -10.63
CA PRO A 54 1.17 18.38 -12.05
C PRO A 54 0.63 19.77 -12.39
N LEU A 55 -0.16 20.36 -11.47
CA LEU A 55 -0.72 21.70 -11.66
C LEU A 55 0.39 22.77 -11.64
N PHE A 56 1.27 22.73 -10.64
CA PHE A 56 2.41 23.66 -10.55
C PHE A 56 3.41 23.45 -11.68
N ALA A 57 3.62 22.21 -12.13
CA ALA A 57 4.43 21.94 -13.32
C ALA A 57 3.81 22.56 -14.59
N GLY A 58 2.50 22.48 -14.76
CA GLY A 58 1.79 23.14 -15.83
C GLY A 58 1.97 24.68 -15.79
N PHE A 59 1.83 25.30 -14.61
CA PHE A 59 2.11 26.74 -14.46
C PHE A 59 3.56 27.09 -14.80
N ALA A 60 4.52 26.24 -14.43
CA ALA A 60 5.92 26.45 -14.79
C ALA A 60 6.14 26.40 -16.31
N VAL A 61 5.53 25.43 -17.00
CA VAL A 61 5.57 25.34 -18.47
C VAL A 61 5.03 26.61 -19.12
N ASP A 62 3.85 27.08 -18.70
CA ASP A 62 3.26 28.31 -19.24
C ASP A 62 4.12 29.56 -18.94
N SER A 63 4.77 29.61 -17.78
CA SER A 63 5.66 30.71 -17.41
C SER A 63 6.96 30.70 -18.24
N ILE A 64 7.53 29.53 -18.49
CA ILE A 64 8.70 29.37 -19.38
C ILE A 64 8.36 29.87 -20.79
N ILE A 65 7.22 29.50 -21.34
CA ILE A 65 6.79 29.92 -22.68
C ILE A 65 6.62 31.44 -22.76
N ARG A 66 6.19 32.09 -21.66
CA ARG A 66 6.09 33.55 -21.57
C ARG A 66 7.43 34.25 -21.31
N GLY A 67 8.52 33.51 -21.07
CA GLY A 67 9.81 34.07 -20.70
C GLY A 67 9.93 34.54 -19.24
N ASP A 68 8.94 34.17 -18.38
CA ASP A 68 8.93 34.54 -16.96
C ASP A 68 9.62 33.46 -16.12
N ALA A 69 10.94 33.54 -16.04
CA ALA A 69 11.75 32.59 -15.29
C ALA A 69 11.47 32.66 -13.77
N ALA A 70 11.14 33.84 -13.23
CA ALA A 70 10.90 33.99 -11.80
C ALA A 70 9.65 33.20 -11.36
N SER A 71 8.55 33.29 -12.10
CA SER A 71 7.35 32.50 -11.83
C SER A 71 7.57 31.01 -12.06
N ALA A 72 8.38 30.62 -13.06
CA ALA A 72 8.72 29.21 -13.29
C ALA A 72 9.50 28.59 -12.12
N LEU A 73 10.36 29.34 -11.44
CA LEU A 73 11.14 28.90 -10.29
C LEU A 73 10.29 28.54 -9.05
N LEU A 74 9.04 29.03 -8.96
CA LEU A 74 8.12 28.61 -7.90
C LEU A 74 7.90 27.10 -7.88
N TYR A 75 7.92 26.47 -9.05
CA TYR A 75 7.82 25.03 -9.15
C TYR A 75 8.98 24.30 -8.46
N ALA A 76 10.21 24.81 -8.58
CA ALA A 76 11.37 24.25 -7.87
C ALA A 76 11.17 24.32 -6.34
N GLY A 77 10.51 25.39 -5.84
CA GLY A 77 10.11 25.50 -4.43
C GLY A 77 9.11 24.41 -4.01
N VAL A 78 8.11 24.12 -4.85
CA VAL A 78 7.15 23.05 -4.60
C VAL A 78 7.85 21.68 -4.58
N VAL A 79 8.74 21.42 -5.53
CA VAL A 79 9.56 20.20 -5.57
C VAL A 79 10.39 20.05 -4.29
N LEU A 80 11.11 21.12 -3.90
CA LEU A 80 11.91 21.09 -2.66
C LEU A 80 11.01 20.86 -1.44
N GLY A 81 9.86 21.52 -1.36
CA GLY A 81 8.89 21.34 -0.28
C GLY A 81 8.43 19.89 -0.16
N PHE A 82 8.11 19.24 -1.28
CA PHE A 82 7.75 17.82 -1.32
C PHE A 82 8.87 16.92 -0.74
N TRP A 83 10.12 17.13 -1.14
CA TRP A 83 11.25 16.35 -0.65
C TRP A 83 11.54 16.61 0.83
N VAL A 84 11.43 17.84 1.31
CA VAL A 84 11.60 18.20 2.73
C VAL A 84 10.52 17.55 3.59
N VAL A 85 9.26 17.64 3.18
CA VAL A 85 8.14 17.00 3.88
C VAL A 85 8.31 15.49 3.89
N GLY A 86 8.66 14.87 2.75
CA GLY A 86 8.91 13.43 2.65
C GLY A 86 10.08 12.96 3.54
N ALA A 87 11.16 13.74 3.64
CA ALA A 87 12.28 13.44 4.53
C ALA A 87 11.88 13.55 6.01
N ALA A 88 11.15 14.63 6.38
CA ALA A 88 10.64 14.83 7.74
C ALA A 88 9.69 13.69 8.14
N ARG A 89 8.78 13.29 7.23
CA ARG A 89 7.85 12.16 7.46
C ARG A 89 8.63 10.88 7.74
N ARG A 90 9.55 10.47 6.86
CA ARG A 90 10.34 9.23 7.04
C ARG A 90 11.09 9.23 8.37
N ALA A 91 11.72 10.36 8.74
CA ALA A 91 12.43 10.48 10.01
C ALA A 91 11.50 10.38 11.21
N LEU A 92 10.29 10.94 11.15
CA LEU A 92 9.30 10.89 12.21
C LEU A 92 8.66 9.49 12.31
N ASP A 93 8.32 8.88 11.18
CA ASP A 93 7.73 7.54 11.11
C ASP A 93 8.64 6.51 11.79
N THR A 94 9.91 6.44 11.38
CA THR A 94 10.87 5.50 11.97
C THR A 94 11.03 5.73 13.48
N ARG A 95 11.16 6.98 13.93
CA ARG A 95 11.29 7.30 15.37
C ARG A 95 10.04 6.93 16.15
N THR A 96 8.86 7.07 15.57
CA THR A 96 7.58 6.77 16.21
C THR A 96 7.35 5.26 16.26
N PHE A 97 7.46 4.58 15.14
CA PHE A 97 7.15 3.16 15.04
C PHE A 97 8.18 2.27 15.72
N THR A 98 9.48 2.62 15.70
CA THR A 98 10.50 1.90 16.45
C THR A 98 10.26 1.98 17.97
N ARG A 99 9.81 3.11 18.49
CA ARG A 99 9.45 3.24 19.91
C ARG A 99 8.19 2.44 20.26
N ILE A 100 7.15 2.50 19.43
CA ILE A 100 5.95 1.69 19.58
C ILE A 100 6.30 0.20 19.58
N TYR A 101 7.20 -0.24 18.69
CA TYR A 101 7.67 -1.62 18.68
C TYR A 101 8.38 -2.01 19.96
N ALA A 102 9.30 -1.19 20.48
CA ALA A 102 10.00 -1.46 21.73
C ALA A 102 9.03 -1.57 22.90
N ASP A 103 8.05 -0.66 22.98
CA ASP A 103 7.03 -0.63 24.03
C ASP A 103 6.05 -1.82 23.97
N LEU A 104 5.86 -2.40 22.76
CA LEU A 104 5.05 -3.62 22.56
C LEU A 104 5.83 -4.90 22.81
N ALA A 105 7.08 -4.98 22.38
CA ALA A 105 7.88 -6.20 22.43
C ALA A 105 8.23 -6.60 23.87
N VAL A 106 8.58 -5.64 24.72
CA VAL A 106 9.00 -5.90 26.10
C VAL A 106 7.89 -6.57 26.93
N PRO A 107 6.66 -6.05 26.99
CA PRO A 107 5.55 -6.72 27.70
C PRO A 107 5.24 -8.12 27.15
N VAL A 108 5.29 -8.30 25.83
CA VAL A 108 5.04 -9.60 25.20
C VAL A 108 6.07 -10.63 25.66
N ILE A 109 7.36 -10.27 25.68
CA ILE A 109 8.44 -11.17 26.14
C ILE A 109 8.29 -11.49 27.62
N LEU A 110 8.01 -10.49 28.48
CA LEU A 110 7.88 -10.68 29.92
C LEU A 110 6.69 -11.57 30.27
N ASN A 111 5.53 -11.36 29.60
CA ASN A 111 4.34 -12.19 29.83
C ASN A 111 4.57 -13.66 29.43
N GLN A 112 5.25 -13.89 28.31
CA GLN A 112 5.60 -15.24 27.86
C GLN A 112 6.55 -15.99 28.79
N ARG A 113 7.50 -15.26 29.42
CA ARG A 113 8.38 -15.83 30.45
C ARG A 113 7.59 -16.24 31.70
N LEU A 114 6.58 -15.45 32.10
CA LEU A 114 5.71 -15.77 33.24
C LEU A 114 4.81 -16.98 32.98
N GLU A 115 4.33 -17.14 31.74
CA GLU A 115 3.50 -18.26 31.33
C GLU A 115 4.29 -19.55 31.08
N ARG A 116 5.62 -19.57 31.30
CA ARG A 116 6.54 -20.72 31.04
C ARG A 116 6.40 -21.33 29.64
N GLN A 117 6.02 -20.52 28.67
CA GLN A 117 5.93 -20.98 27.28
C GLN A 117 7.29 -21.20 26.67
N SER A 118 7.39 -22.07 25.64
CA SER A 118 8.65 -22.34 24.96
C SER A 118 9.23 -21.08 24.32
N THR A 119 10.54 -20.92 24.37
CA THR A 119 11.28 -19.79 23.74
C THR A 119 10.94 -19.61 22.26
N SER A 120 10.62 -20.69 21.54
CA SER A 120 10.20 -20.67 20.16
C SER A 120 8.85 -19.96 19.95
N LYS A 121 7.86 -20.19 20.83
CA LYS A 121 6.55 -19.49 20.76
C LYS A 121 6.68 -18.02 21.11
N ALA A 122 7.52 -17.68 22.09
CA ALA A 122 7.80 -16.30 22.47
C ALA A 122 8.46 -15.54 21.29
N ALA A 123 9.47 -16.13 20.66
CA ALA A 123 10.14 -15.56 19.50
C ALA A 123 9.17 -15.34 18.33
N ALA A 124 8.31 -16.32 18.03
CA ALA A 124 7.32 -16.19 16.95
C ALA A 124 6.34 -15.02 17.19
N ARG A 125 5.87 -14.80 18.42
CA ARG A 125 4.98 -13.66 18.74
C ARG A 125 5.69 -12.31 18.65
N VAL A 126 6.97 -12.23 19.03
CA VAL A 126 7.75 -10.99 18.88
C VAL A 126 7.96 -10.66 17.39
N VAL A 127 8.24 -11.67 16.56
CA VAL A 127 8.33 -11.49 15.10
C VAL A 127 7.01 -10.98 14.53
N LEU A 128 5.88 -11.57 14.91
CA LEU A 128 4.55 -11.09 14.48
C LEU A 128 4.25 -9.65 14.92
N ALA A 129 4.64 -9.28 16.14
CA ALA A 129 4.49 -7.89 16.62
C ALA A 129 5.36 -6.93 15.80
N ARG A 130 6.56 -7.35 15.39
CA ARG A 130 7.42 -6.58 14.51
C ARG A 130 6.81 -6.42 13.13
N ASP A 131 6.36 -7.53 12.53
CA ASP A 131 5.74 -7.51 11.20
C ASP A 131 4.51 -6.61 11.17
N PHE A 132 3.75 -6.57 12.27
CA PHE A 132 2.62 -5.69 12.43
C PHE A 132 3.03 -4.20 12.44
N VAL A 133 4.04 -3.83 13.23
CA VAL A 133 4.54 -2.45 13.29
C VAL A 133 5.16 -2.03 11.96
N ASP A 134 5.98 -2.89 11.33
CA ASP A 134 6.59 -2.69 10.02
C ASP A 134 5.52 -2.47 8.93
N PHE A 135 4.39 -3.14 9.03
CA PHE A 135 3.27 -2.93 8.12
C PHE A 135 2.76 -1.48 8.20
N PHE A 136 2.53 -0.96 9.41
CA PHE A 136 2.05 0.42 9.59
C PHE A 136 3.09 1.47 9.20
N GLU A 137 4.37 1.21 9.46
CA GLU A 137 5.45 2.11 9.08
C GLU A 137 5.62 2.20 7.55
N LYS A 138 5.57 1.07 6.86
CA LYS A 138 5.96 0.98 5.44
C LYS A 138 4.76 0.90 4.49
N HIS A 139 3.79 0.05 4.77
CA HIS A 139 2.73 -0.27 3.81
C HIS A 139 1.53 0.66 3.89
N VAL A 140 1.14 1.10 5.09
CA VAL A 140 0.00 2.02 5.23
C VAL A 140 0.22 3.34 4.50
N PRO A 141 1.39 4.01 4.58
CA PRO A 141 1.63 5.21 3.80
C PRO A 141 1.58 4.98 2.28
N ILE A 142 2.11 3.86 1.79
CA ILE A 142 2.09 3.51 0.36
C ILE A 142 0.64 3.34 -0.12
N ILE A 143 -0.17 2.57 0.62
CA ILE A 143 -1.58 2.35 0.30
C ILE A 143 -2.36 3.66 0.34
N ALA A 144 -2.13 4.49 1.37
CA ALA A 144 -2.77 5.79 1.49
C ALA A 144 -2.40 6.71 0.32
N THR A 145 -1.12 6.79 -0.05
CA THR A 145 -0.65 7.59 -1.19
C THR A 145 -1.31 7.15 -2.48
N ALA A 146 -1.38 5.87 -2.75
CA ALA A 146 -1.98 5.40 -3.98
C ALA A 146 -3.50 5.62 -4.03
N LEU A 147 -4.23 5.42 -2.93
CA LEU A 147 -5.65 5.75 -2.86
C LEU A 147 -5.89 7.24 -3.09
N VAL A 148 -5.10 8.10 -2.43
CA VAL A 148 -5.19 9.55 -2.62
C VAL A 148 -4.82 9.94 -4.06
N SER A 149 -3.82 9.31 -4.66
CA SER A 149 -3.42 9.58 -6.04
C SER A 149 -4.49 9.17 -7.05
N ILE A 150 -5.13 8.00 -6.88
CA ILE A 150 -6.22 7.57 -7.77
C ILE A 150 -7.42 8.52 -7.66
N ILE A 151 -7.91 8.73 -6.44
CA ILE A 151 -9.10 9.56 -6.20
C ILE A 151 -8.79 11.02 -6.51
N GLY A 152 -7.63 11.50 -6.10
CA GLY A 152 -7.18 12.86 -6.29
C GLY A 152 -6.92 13.20 -7.76
N ALA A 153 -6.27 12.33 -8.52
CA ALA A 153 -6.05 12.53 -9.95
C ALA A 153 -7.37 12.55 -10.72
N ALA A 154 -8.29 11.62 -10.44
CA ALA A 154 -9.63 11.62 -11.04
C ALA A 154 -10.43 12.88 -10.64
N GLY A 155 -10.35 13.31 -9.38
CA GLY A 155 -10.98 14.53 -8.88
C GLY A 155 -10.41 15.79 -9.51
N MET A 156 -9.08 15.89 -9.66
CA MET A 156 -8.42 17.01 -10.33
C MET A 156 -8.80 17.07 -11.81
N LEU A 157 -8.82 15.92 -12.50
CA LEU A 157 -9.30 15.85 -13.88
C LEU A 157 -10.76 16.26 -13.99
N LEU A 158 -11.62 15.87 -13.05
CA LEU A 158 -13.02 16.26 -13.06
C LEU A 158 -13.21 17.80 -12.96
N VAL A 159 -12.29 18.48 -12.28
CA VAL A 159 -12.29 19.95 -12.14
C VAL A 159 -11.69 20.64 -13.36
N ILE A 160 -10.61 20.09 -13.93
CA ILE A 160 -9.83 20.73 -15.02
C ILE A 160 -10.44 20.39 -16.38
N GLU A 161 -10.74 19.10 -16.60
CA GLU A 161 -11.36 18.55 -17.82
C GLU A 161 -12.46 17.55 -17.41
N PRO A 162 -13.71 18.00 -17.25
CA PRO A 162 -14.79 17.19 -16.68
C PRO A 162 -15.03 15.86 -17.40
N TRP A 163 -14.86 15.81 -18.71
CA TRP A 163 -15.06 14.58 -19.48
C TRP A 163 -13.98 13.54 -19.20
N ASP A 164 -12.73 13.97 -19.03
CA ASP A 164 -11.62 13.09 -18.66
C ASP A 164 -11.79 12.58 -17.23
N GLY A 165 -12.24 13.45 -16.31
CA GLY A 165 -12.58 13.05 -14.97
C GLY A 165 -13.69 12.00 -14.91
N VAL A 166 -14.77 12.18 -15.68
CA VAL A 166 -15.86 11.19 -15.80
C VAL A 166 -15.34 9.89 -16.40
N ALA A 167 -14.52 9.93 -17.44
CA ALA A 167 -13.91 8.74 -18.03
C ALA A 167 -13.04 7.98 -17.02
N CYS A 168 -12.24 8.68 -16.19
CA CYS A 168 -11.47 8.08 -15.12
C CYS A 168 -12.36 7.44 -14.03
N LEU A 169 -13.48 8.07 -13.64
CA LEU A 169 -14.42 7.49 -12.69
C LEU A 169 -15.10 6.24 -13.24
N LEU A 170 -15.47 6.21 -14.52
CA LEU A 170 -16.01 5.02 -15.17
C LEU A 170 -14.97 3.90 -15.26
N ALA A 171 -13.72 4.23 -15.57
CA ALA A 171 -12.61 3.29 -15.57
C ALA A 171 -12.37 2.70 -14.17
N LEU A 172 -12.40 3.53 -13.13
CA LEU A 172 -12.28 3.08 -11.74
C LEU A 172 -13.43 2.16 -11.34
N LEU A 173 -14.66 2.50 -11.69
CA LEU A 173 -15.84 1.65 -11.44
C LEU A 173 -15.71 0.29 -12.14
N LEU A 174 -15.28 0.28 -13.39
CA LEU A 174 -14.99 -0.94 -14.14
C LEU A 174 -13.94 -1.80 -13.44
N CYS A 175 -12.83 -1.20 -13.00
CA CYS A 175 -11.79 -1.90 -12.28
C CYS A 175 -12.29 -2.47 -10.96
N VAL A 176 -13.02 -1.69 -10.15
CA VAL A 176 -13.57 -2.15 -8.87
C VAL A 176 -14.55 -3.32 -9.04
N THR A 177 -15.29 -3.38 -10.14
CA THR A 177 -16.24 -4.47 -10.43
C THR A 177 -15.55 -5.73 -10.96
N VAL A 178 -14.52 -5.59 -11.80
CA VAL A 178 -13.83 -6.73 -12.45
C VAL A 178 -12.72 -7.31 -11.56
N MET A 179 -11.98 -6.46 -10.84
CA MET A 179 -10.79 -6.84 -10.07
C MET A 179 -11.04 -7.91 -9.01
N PRO A 180 -12.14 -7.95 -8.24
CA PRO A 180 -12.38 -9.00 -7.26
C PRO A 180 -12.49 -10.40 -7.88
N GLY A 181 -13.07 -10.50 -9.07
CA GLY A 181 -13.15 -11.75 -9.82
C GLY A 181 -11.78 -12.24 -10.28
N PHE A 182 -10.96 -11.32 -10.75
CA PHE A 182 -9.58 -11.61 -11.15
C PHE A 182 -8.72 -12.02 -9.95
N ALA A 183 -8.76 -11.26 -8.84
CA ALA A 183 -8.01 -11.52 -7.62
C ALA A 183 -8.32 -12.89 -7.01
N ARG A 184 -9.61 -13.27 -6.89
CA ARG A 184 -10.01 -14.60 -6.40
C ARG A 184 -9.45 -15.76 -7.23
N ARG A 185 -9.43 -15.61 -8.56
CA ARG A 185 -8.85 -16.64 -9.45
C ARG A 185 -7.33 -16.71 -9.32
N ASN A 186 -6.67 -15.56 -9.17
CA ASN A 186 -5.23 -15.47 -8.97
C ASN A 186 -4.81 -16.09 -7.64
N GLN A 187 -5.53 -15.79 -6.56
CA GLN A 187 -5.31 -16.36 -5.24
C GLN A 187 -5.38 -17.90 -5.26
N ARG A 188 -6.38 -18.48 -5.93
CA ARG A 188 -6.49 -19.96 -6.07
C ARG A 188 -5.29 -20.58 -6.79
N LEU A 189 -4.67 -19.88 -7.74
CA LEU A 189 -3.45 -20.35 -8.41
C LEU A 189 -2.23 -20.24 -7.50
N HIS A 190 -2.11 -19.15 -6.72
CA HIS A 190 -1.08 -18.99 -5.71
C HIS A 190 -1.17 -20.06 -4.61
N GLU A 191 -2.37 -20.35 -4.11
CA GLU A 191 -2.59 -21.42 -3.13
C GLU A 191 -2.14 -22.79 -3.68
N ARG A 192 -2.50 -23.10 -4.93
CA ARG A 192 -2.04 -24.34 -5.58
C ARG A 192 -0.53 -24.40 -5.77
N LEU A 193 0.10 -23.29 -6.10
CA LEU A 193 1.54 -23.15 -6.23
C LEU A 193 2.22 -23.36 -4.88
N ASN A 194 1.77 -22.68 -3.83
CA ASN A 194 2.32 -22.76 -2.48
C ASN A 194 2.16 -24.17 -1.90
N ASN A 195 0.99 -24.78 -2.03
CA ASN A 195 0.76 -26.17 -1.58
C ASN A 195 1.68 -27.19 -2.28
N ARG A 196 2.16 -26.87 -3.49
CA ARG A 196 3.15 -27.71 -4.18
C ARG A 196 4.56 -27.43 -3.74
N LEU A 197 4.90 -26.17 -3.46
CA LEU A 197 6.20 -25.79 -2.93
C LEU A 197 6.42 -26.38 -1.52
N GLU A 198 5.39 -26.41 -0.67
CA GLU A 198 5.47 -27.08 0.64
C GLU A 198 5.79 -28.58 0.53
N LYS A 199 5.26 -29.25 -0.50
CA LYS A 199 5.54 -30.67 -0.75
C LYS A 199 6.94 -30.93 -1.31
N GLU A 200 7.61 -29.90 -1.83
CA GLU A 200 8.97 -30.00 -2.41
C GLU A 200 9.99 -30.50 -1.39
N ILE A 201 9.91 -29.99 -0.14
CA ILE A 201 10.84 -30.35 0.94
C ILE A 201 10.83 -31.87 1.20
N GLY A 202 9.66 -32.48 1.26
CA GLY A 202 9.54 -33.92 1.47
C GLY A 202 9.84 -34.77 0.22
N MET A 203 9.84 -34.19 -0.97
CA MET A 203 10.14 -34.91 -2.21
C MET A 203 11.65 -34.99 -2.53
N VAL A 204 12.42 -34.00 -2.10
CA VAL A 204 13.88 -33.96 -2.36
C VAL A 204 14.60 -35.13 -1.72
N GLU A 205 14.15 -35.65 -0.58
CA GLU A 205 14.81 -36.73 0.15
C GLU A 205 14.35 -38.14 -0.24
N ALA A 206 13.12 -38.29 -0.80
CA ALA A 206 12.46 -39.60 -0.81
C ALA A 206 12.04 -40.11 -2.21
N VAL A 207 12.23 -39.35 -3.32
CA VAL A 207 11.55 -39.68 -4.58
C VAL A 207 12.49 -39.83 -5.77
N GLY A 208 12.20 -40.83 -6.65
CA GLY A 208 12.99 -41.10 -7.87
C GLY A 208 12.84 -39.99 -8.94
N ALA A 209 13.84 -39.90 -9.84
CA ALA A 209 13.99 -38.82 -10.83
C ALA A 209 12.74 -38.54 -11.69
N HIS A 210 11.98 -39.58 -12.05
CA HIS A 210 10.75 -39.42 -12.87
C HIS A 210 9.65 -38.63 -12.14
N THR A 211 9.43 -38.91 -10.86
CA THR A 211 8.43 -38.23 -10.03
C THR A 211 8.84 -36.78 -9.75
N LEU A 212 10.15 -36.56 -9.54
CA LEU A 212 10.72 -35.22 -9.35
C LEU A 212 10.53 -34.38 -10.63
N HIS A 213 10.83 -34.94 -11.82
CA HIS A 213 10.62 -34.26 -13.11
C HIS A 213 9.14 -33.90 -13.31
N ARG A 214 8.21 -34.80 -13.00
CA ARG A 214 6.76 -34.53 -13.07
C ARG A 214 6.33 -33.41 -12.12
N HIS A 215 6.90 -33.37 -10.91
CA HIS A 215 6.62 -32.33 -9.93
C HIS A 215 7.04 -30.95 -10.45
N TYR A 216 8.28 -30.79 -10.89
CA TYR A 216 8.79 -29.53 -11.42
C TYR A 216 8.08 -29.08 -12.69
N HIS A 217 7.70 -30.01 -13.57
CA HIS A 217 6.91 -29.71 -14.75
C HIS A 217 5.52 -29.14 -14.40
N LEU A 218 4.86 -29.68 -13.36
CA LEU A 218 3.58 -29.14 -12.89
C LEU A 218 3.74 -27.78 -12.21
N LEU A 219 4.83 -27.59 -11.48
CA LEU A 219 5.18 -26.31 -10.83
C LEU A 219 5.46 -25.23 -11.87
N SER A 220 6.21 -25.57 -12.92
CA SER A 220 6.45 -24.69 -14.07
C SER A 220 5.14 -24.29 -14.76
N ARG A 221 4.24 -25.24 -15.04
CA ARG A 221 2.93 -24.94 -15.65
C ARG A 221 2.08 -23.99 -14.79
N LEU A 222 2.11 -24.12 -13.46
CA LEU A 222 1.39 -23.21 -12.57
C LEU A 222 1.98 -21.81 -12.62
N ARG A 223 3.30 -21.69 -12.60
CA ARG A 223 4.01 -20.40 -12.74
C ARG A 223 3.73 -19.72 -14.07
N ILE A 224 3.79 -20.47 -15.19
CA ILE A 224 3.47 -19.94 -16.52
C ILE A 224 2.03 -19.42 -16.55
N ARG A 225 1.05 -20.19 -16.08
CA ARG A 225 -0.36 -19.75 -16.03
C ARG A 225 -0.56 -18.49 -15.18
N LEU A 226 0.20 -18.34 -14.09
CA LEU A 226 0.15 -17.16 -13.25
C LEU A 226 0.70 -15.95 -14.01
N SER A 227 1.87 -16.11 -14.63
CA SER A 227 2.52 -15.07 -15.45
C SER A 227 1.66 -14.65 -16.65
N ASP A 228 1.05 -15.61 -17.36
CA ASP A 228 0.13 -15.31 -18.49
C ASP A 228 -1.06 -14.45 -18.02
N ARG A 229 -1.59 -14.73 -16.84
CA ARG A 229 -2.69 -13.94 -16.28
C ARG A 229 -2.27 -12.54 -15.86
N GLU A 230 -1.08 -12.41 -15.27
CA GLU A 230 -0.50 -11.11 -14.93
C GLU A 230 -0.26 -10.29 -16.18
N ALA A 231 0.25 -10.91 -17.25
CA ALA A 231 0.44 -10.26 -18.55
C ALA A 231 -0.88 -9.79 -19.18
N ILE A 232 -1.95 -10.61 -19.11
CA ILE A 232 -3.28 -10.23 -19.60
C ILE A 232 -3.85 -9.07 -18.77
N ALA A 233 -3.68 -9.08 -17.44
CA ALA A 233 -4.13 -7.99 -16.59
C ALA A 233 -3.41 -6.68 -16.93
N PHE A 234 -2.10 -6.73 -17.05
CA PHE A 234 -1.27 -5.59 -17.44
C PHE A 234 -1.70 -5.03 -18.83
N LEU A 235 -1.89 -5.90 -19.80
CA LEU A 235 -2.37 -5.49 -21.13
C LEU A 235 -3.76 -4.85 -21.06
N SER A 236 -4.66 -5.39 -20.24
CA SER A 236 -6.02 -4.84 -20.07
C SER A 236 -6.00 -3.44 -19.48
N ILE A 237 -5.12 -3.18 -18.50
CA ILE A 237 -4.90 -1.83 -17.96
C ILE A 237 -4.28 -0.93 -19.03
N GLY A 238 -3.32 -1.42 -19.80
CA GLY A 238 -2.73 -0.68 -20.92
C GLY A 238 -3.74 -0.27 -22.00
N ILE A 239 -4.68 -1.16 -22.35
CA ILE A 239 -5.77 -0.84 -23.29
C ILE A 239 -6.69 0.23 -22.68
N LEU A 240 -7.08 0.09 -21.41
CA LEU A 240 -7.89 1.08 -20.70
C LEU A 240 -7.19 2.45 -20.66
N ALA A 241 -5.89 2.45 -20.35
CA ALA A 241 -5.06 3.65 -20.40
C ALA A 241 -5.08 4.31 -21.78
N ALA A 242 -4.84 3.53 -22.83
CA ALA A 242 -4.86 4.05 -24.20
C ALA A 242 -6.20 4.69 -24.56
N LEU A 243 -7.32 4.08 -24.15
CA LEU A 243 -8.67 4.65 -24.35
C LEU A 243 -8.84 5.98 -23.60
N LEU A 244 -8.39 6.06 -22.34
CA LEU A 244 -8.43 7.30 -21.58
C LEU A 244 -7.59 8.41 -22.24
N PHE A 245 -6.39 8.08 -22.70
CA PHE A 245 -5.55 9.04 -23.43
C PHE A 245 -6.17 9.47 -24.78
N VAL A 246 -6.86 8.57 -25.49
CA VAL A 246 -7.60 8.95 -26.72
C VAL A 246 -8.70 9.97 -26.38
N VAL A 247 -9.44 9.77 -25.31
CA VAL A 247 -10.47 10.76 -24.88
C VAL A 247 -9.81 12.10 -24.59
N ALA A 248 -8.77 12.13 -23.74
CA ALA A 248 -8.10 13.36 -23.36
C ALA A 248 -7.48 14.11 -24.54
N ILE A 249 -6.77 13.39 -25.41
CA ILE A 249 -6.14 13.99 -26.61
C ILE A 249 -7.23 14.58 -27.54
N THR A 250 -8.33 13.86 -27.73
CA THR A 250 -9.42 14.32 -28.59
C THR A 250 -10.08 15.60 -28.02
N GLN A 251 -10.35 15.63 -26.72
CA GLN A 251 -10.92 16.80 -26.05
C GLN A 251 -9.99 18.02 -26.13
N LEU A 252 -8.72 17.82 -25.80
CA LEU A 252 -7.70 18.88 -25.85
C LEU A 252 -7.48 19.38 -27.30
N ALA A 253 -7.53 18.51 -28.31
CA ALA A 253 -7.37 18.88 -29.72
C ALA A 253 -8.58 19.67 -30.27
N LEU A 254 -9.77 19.42 -29.74
CA LEU A 254 -10.99 20.13 -30.14
C LEU A 254 -11.21 21.44 -29.38
N SER A 255 -10.47 21.66 -28.28
CA SER A 255 -10.60 22.87 -27.45
C SER A 255 -9.81 24.03 -28.06
N PRO A 256 -10.43 25.17 -28.35
CA PRO A 256 -9.71 26.31 -28.89
C PRO A 256 -8.79 26.96 -27.85
N ALA A 257 -7.56 27.26 -28.24
CA ALA A 257 -6.58 28.02 -27.44
C ALA A 257 -6.16 27.37 -26.10
N VAL A 258 -5.95 26.05 -26.06
CA VAL A 258 -5.44 25.34 -24.89
C VAL A 258 -3.98 25.73 -24.61
N LYS A 259 -3.68 26.07 -23.36
CA LYS A 259 -2.31 26.38 -22.92
C LYS A 259 -1.48 25.10 -22.80
N ALA A 260 -0.18 25.20 -23.12
CA ALA A 260 0.73 24.06 -23.04
C ALA A 260 0.84 23.48 -21.61
N GLY A 261 0.83 24.34 -20.58
CA GLY A 261 0.81 23.92 -19.19
C GLY A 261 -0.45 23.16 -18.78
N HIS A 262 -1.60 23.52 -19.35
CA HIS A 262 -2.86 22.81 -19.14
C HIS A 262 -2.77 21.37 -19.73
N ILE A 263 -2.28 21.25 -20.99
CA ILE A 263 -2.05 19.94 -21.61
C ILE A 263 -1.14 19.09 -20.74
N TYR A 264 -0.04 19.66 -20.26
CA TYR A 264 0.91 18.95 -19.40
C TYR A 264 0.24 18.46 -18.11
N ALA A 265 -0.53 19.29 -17.44
CA ALA A 265 -1.22 18.93 -16.20
C ALA A 265 -2.22 17.77 -16.43
N VAL A 266 -3.06 17.85 -17.46
CA VAL A 266 -4.04 16.81 -17.82
C VAL A 266 -3.33 15.47 -18.09
N MET A 267 -2.31 15.48 -18.96
CA MET A 267 -1.56 14.27 -19.31
C MET A 267 -0.87 13.65 -18.09
N THR A 268 -0.33 14.48 -17.19
CA THR A 268 0.34 14.02 -15.98
C THR A 268 -0.64 13.43 -14.97
N TYR A 269 -1.80 14.04 -14.75
CA TYR A 269 -2.84 13.46 -13.88
C TYR A 269 -3.37 12.15 -14.45
N LEU A 270 -3.58 12.08 -15.74
CA LEU A 270 -4.03 10.86 -16.40
C LEU A 270 -3.01 9.72 -16.24
N TRP A 271 -1.71 10.05 -16.45
CA TRP A 271 -0.63 9.08 -16.22
C TRP A 271 -0.55 8.63 -14.77
N THR A 272 -0.66 9.56 -13.81
CA THR A 272 -0.69 9.25 -12.38
C THR A 272 -1.85 8.31 -12.03
N PHE A 273 -3.04 8.59 -12.55
CA PHE A 273 -4.22 7.74 -12.36
C PHE A 273 -3.97 6.31 -12.88
N VAL A 274 -3.48 6.17 -14.10
CA VAL A 274 -3.22 4.86 -14.72
C VAL A 274 -2.12 4.09 -14.00
N SER A 275 -1.01 4.76 -13.64
CA SER A 275 0.10 4.13 -12.92
C SER A 275 -0.35 3.58 -11.56
N CYS A 276 -1.15 4.34 -10.81
CA CYS A 276 -1.68 3.87 -9.54
C CYS A 276 -2.73 2.75 -9.72
N LEU A 277 -3.43 2.72 -10.84
CA LEU A 277 -4.38 1.65 -11.16
C LEU A 277 -3.65 0.34 -11.45
N ASP A 278 -2.49 0.41 -12.10
CA ASP A 278 -1.62 -0.76 -12.36
C ASP A 278 -1.07 -1.37 -11.07
N GLU A 279 -0.81 -0.55 -10.05
CA GLU A 279 -0.35 -1.00 -8.74
C GLU A 279 -1.47 -1.58 -7.84
N ALA A 280 -2.75 -1.37 -8.18
CA ALA A 280 -3.88 -1.77 -7.35
C ALA A 280 -3.92 -3.28 -6.98
N PRO A 281 -3.56 -4.25 -7.85
CA PRO A 281 -3.47 -5.66 -7.48
C PRO A 281 -2.48 -5.92 -6.34
N SER A 282 -1.30 -5.31 -6.37
CA SER A 282 -0.28 -5.48 -5.33
C SER A 282 -0.73 -4.92 -3.98
N MET A 283 -1.54 -3.86 -3.99
CA MET A 283 -2.12 -3.29 -2.78
C MET A 283 -3.15 -4.19 -2.15
N ILE A 284 -3.99 -4.85 -2.96
CA ILE A 284 -4.97 -5.83 -2.47
C ILE A 284 -4.25 -6.98 -1.77
N ASP A 285 -3.15 -7.47 -2.34
CA ASP A 285 -2.33 -8.52 -1.73
C ASP A 285 -1.69 -8.06 -0.41
N GLN A 286 -1.22 -6.81 -0.33
CA GLN A 286 -0.69 -6.24 0.92
C GLN A 286 -1.78 -6.12 1.99
N LEU A 287 -2.98 -5.68 1.64
CA LEU A 287 -4.13 -5.62 2.57
C LEU A 287 -4.57 -7.02 3.04
N ALA A 288 -4.52 -8.02 2.15
CA ALA A 288 -4.82 -9.40 2.51
C ALA A 288 -3.79 -9.97 3.50
N ARG A 289 -2.50 -9.68 3.31
CA ARG A 289 -1.43 -10.03 4.26
C ARG A 289 -1.63 -9.39 5.62
N LEU A 290 -2.02 -8.10 5.67
CA LEU A 290 -2.34 -7.44 6.94
C LEU A 290 -3.45 -8.15 7.68
N LYS A 291 -4.52 -8.52 6.98
CA LYS A 291 -5.65 -9.24 7.56
C LYS A 291 -5.22 -10.60 8.12
N ASP A 292 -4.31 -11.31 7.45
CA ASP A 292 -3.77 -12.58 7.91
C ASP A 292 -2.86 -12.40 9.14
N ILE A 293 -1.94 -11.44 9.13
CA ILE A 293 -1.11 -11.08 10.28
C ILE A 293 -1.99 -10.70 11.47
N GLY A 294 -3.02 -9.88 11.25
CA GLY A 294 -3.97 -9.48 12.28
C GLY A 294 -4.72 -10.67 12.91
N LYS A 295 -5.06 -11.71 12.12
CA LYS A 295 -5.67 -12.95 12.63
C LYS A 295 -4.70 -13.80 13.42
N ARG A 296 -3.44 -13.89 13.02
CA ARG A 296 -2.40 -14.68 13.70
C ARG A 296 -1.90 -14.06 15.00
N VAL A 297 -1.93 -12.75 15.10
CA VAL A 297 -1.65 -12.04 16.37
C VAL A 297 -2.71 -12.34 17.41
N ASN A 298 -3.92 -12.76 16.99
CA ASN A 298 -5.03 -13.05 17.90
C ASN A 298 -5.74 -14.39 17.58
N PRO A 299 -5.17 -15.54 17.99
CA PRO A 299 -5.73 -16.87 17.71
C PRO A 299 -7.08 -17.16 18.38
N GLY A 300 -7.53 -16.34 19.34
CA GLY A 300 -8.78 -16.58 20.08
C GLY A 300 -10.08 -16.24 19.32
N LEU A 301 -10.03 -15.72 18.08
CA LEU A 301 -11.22 -15.41 17.27
C LEU A 301 -11.47 -16.40 16.12
N GLY A 302 -10.58 -17.36 15.89
CA GLY A 302 -10.73 -18.37 14.85
C GLY A 302 -11.58 -19.59 15.25
N GLU A 303 -11.70 -19.85 16.54
CA GLU A 303 -12.44 -21.02 17.05
C GLU A 303 -13.93 -20.76 17.40
N ALA A 304 -14.40 -19.52 17.24
CA ALA A 304 -15.80 -19.16 17.54
C ALA A 304 -16.67 -19.01 16.27
N ALA A 305 -16.18 -19.39 15.10
CA ALA A 305 -16.87 -19.20 13.82
C ALA A 305 -16.88 -20.46 12.91
N ASP A 306 -16.61 -21.66 13.49
CA ASP A 306 -16.87 -22.95 12.84
C ASP A 306 -18.00 -23.72 13.57
#